data_0956e44903b025ea851aa784df9865dc
#
_entry.id   0956e44903b025ea851aa784df9865dc
#
_cell.length_a   1.000
_cell.length_b   1.000
_cell.length_c   1.000
_cell.angle_alpha   90.00
_cell.angle_beta   90.00
_cell.angle_gamma   90.00
#
_symmetry.space_group_name_H-M   'P 1'
#
loop_
_entity.id
_entity.type
_entity.pdbx_description
1 polymer ?
#
loop_
_entity_poly.entity_id
_entity_poly.type
_entity_poly.pdbx_seq_one_letter_code
_entity_poly.pdbx_strand_id
1 'polypeptide(L)'
;MDVETRMIELIVKSGETRSCSMEALRSARRGEWEQVDQLLKMAAMALSKAQLIQKRFIGGQDKEKTPLDLIVVHAQDHLMNAILCRELAEEIIALRKEVCGVK
;
A
#
# COMPACT_ATOMS: atom_id res chain seq x y z
N MET A 1 -15.65 7.67 14.81
CA MET A 1 -14.36 7.02 15.06
C MET A 1 -13.33 8.05 15.42
N ASP A 2 -12.51 7.76 16.39
CA ASP A 2 -11.46 8.69 16.77
C ASP A 2 -10.29 8.64 15.78
N VAL A 3 -9.42 9.64 15.87
CA VAL A 3 -8.27 9.78 14.97
C VAL A 3 -7.29 8.63 15.15
N GLU A 4 -7.08 8.20 16.38
CA GLU A 4 -6.16 7.11 16.67
C GLU A 4 -6.58 5.82 15.97
N THR A 5 -7.84 5.44 16.06
CA THR A 5 -8.38 4.24 15.39
C THR A 5 -8.20 4.32 13.88
N ARG A 6 -8.47 5.48 13.29
CA ARG A 6 -8.29 5.68 11.84
C ARG A 6 -6.84 5.60 11.42
N MET A 7 -5.95 6.15 12.23
CA MET A 7 -4.53 6.08 11.92
C MET A 7 -4.00 4.65 12.03
N ILE A 8 -4.51 3.88 12.98
CA ILE A 8 -4.17 2.45 13.09
C ILE A 8 -4.67 1.70 11.86
N GLU A 9 -5.90 1.96 11.41
CA GLU A 9 -6.43 1.35 10.18
C GLU A 9 -5.57 1.72 8.96
N LEU A 10 -5.16 2.97 8.88
CA LEU A 10 -4.29 3.45 7.80
C LEU A 10 -2.96 2.70 7.81
N ILE A 11 -2.35 2.52 8.97
CA ILE A 11 -1.11 1.77 9.13
C ILE A 11 -1.30 0.31 8.69
N VAL A 12 -2.40 -0.32 9.11
CA VAL A 12 -2.69 -1.72 8.77
C VAL A 12 -2.87 -1.88 7.27
N LYS A 13 -3.67 -1.04 6.64
CA LYS A 13 -3.90 -1.13 5.18
C LYS A 13 -2.65 -0.80 4.37
N SER A 14 -1.87 0.15 4.82
CA SER A 14 -0.57 0.46 4.22
C SER A 14 0.39 -0.74 4.33
N GLY A 15 0.40 -1.38 5.49
CA GLY A 15 1.18 -2.59 5.73
C GLY A 15 0.78 -3.75 4.83
N GLU A 16 -0.52 -3.96 4.62
CA GLU A 16 -1.03 -4.98 3.70
C GLU A 16 -0.57 -4.70 2.26
N THR A 17 -0.66 -3.43 1.83
CA THR A 17 -0.19 -3.01 0.50
C THR A 17 1.29 -3.35 0.31
N ARG A 18 2.11 -2.98 1.29
CA ARG A 18 3.55 -3.25 1.25
C ARG A 18 3.84 -4.75 1.24
N SER A 19 3.21 -5.50 2.13
CA SER A 19 3.43 -6.94 2.25
C SER A 19 3.04 -7.69 0.97
N CYS A 20 1.89 -7.36 0.38
CA CYS A 20 1.45 -7.97 -0.88
C CYS A 20 2.38 -7.59 -2.02
N SER A 21 2.85 -6.35 -2.09
CA SER A 21 3.79 -5.90 -3.11
C SER A 21 5.12 -6.64 -3.02
N MET A 22 5.65 -6.80 -1.82
CA MET A 22 6.91 -7.53 -1.59
C MET A 22 6.76 -9.01 -1.91
N GLU A 23 5.63 -9.62 -1.55
CA GLU A 23 5.38 -11.02 -1.87
C GLU A 23 5.20 -11.22 -3.38
N ALA A 24 4.60 -10.26 -4.07
CA ALA A 24 4.51 -10.28 -5.52
C ALA A 24 5.90 -10.29 -6.17
N LEU A 25 6.84 -9.51 -5.63
CA LEU A 25 8.23 -9.53 -6.10
C LEU A 25 8.88 -10.91 -5.92
N ARG A 26 8.66 -11.54 -4.77
CA ARG A 26 9.19 -12.88 -4.50
C ARG A 26 8.59 -13.91 -5.45
N SER A 27 7.29 -13.83 -5.68
CA SER A 27 6.60 -14.74 -6.64
C SER A 27 7.10 -14.54 -8.05
N ALA A 28 7.36 -13.30 -8.47
CA ALA A 28 7.92 -12.99 -9.79
C ALA A 28 9.31 -13.63 -9.95
N ARG A 29 10.13 -13.55 -8.90
CA ARG A 29 11.46 -14.15 -8.93
C ARG A 29 11.39 -15.67 -9.09
N ARG A 30 10.34 -16.31 -8.56
CA ARG A 30 10.11 -17.75 -8.69
C ARG A 30 9.37 -18.15 -9.97
N GLY A 31 8.96 -17.17 -10.78
CA GLY A 31 8.19 -17.43 -11.99
C GLY A 31 6.74 -17.81 -11.78
N GLU A 32 6.18 -17.50 -10.61
CA GLU A 32 4.80 -17.82 -10.24
C GLU A 32 3.87 -16.67 -10.65
N TRP A 33 3.69 -16.51 -11.95
CA TRP A 33 3.04 -15.33 -12.52
C TRP A 33 1.55 -15.18 -12.15
N GLU A 34 0.83 -16.27 -11.98
CA GLU A 34 -0.56 -16.20 -11.51
C GLU A 34 -0.65 -15.61 -10.11
N GLN A 35 0.26 -16.01 -9.23
CA GLN A 35 0.34 -15.47 -7.88
C GLN A 35 0.72 -13.99 -7.88
N VAL A 36 1.62 -13.59 -8.79
CA VAL A 36 1.99 -12.19 -8.96
C VAL A 36 0.75 -11.34 -9.23
N ASP A 37 -0.07 -11.77 -10.20
CA ASP A 37 -1.27 -11.02 -10.56
C ASP A 37 -2.26 -10.92 -9.39
N GLN A 38 -2.46 -12.01 -8.65
CA GLN A 38 -3.34 -12.00 -7.48
C GLN A 38 -2.81 -11.07 -6.39
N LEU A 39 -1.53 -11.12 -6.10
CA LEU A 39 -0.91 -10.31 -5.06
C LEU A 39 -0.92 -8.82 -5.43
N LEU A 40 -0.71 -8.49 -6.71
CA LEU A 40 -0.80 -7.10 -7.15
C LEU A 40 -2.22 -6.55 -7.03
N LYS A 41 -3.23 -7.40 -7.29
CA LYS A 41 -4.64 -7.02 -7.08
C LYS A 41 -4.93 -6.79 -5.61
N MET A 42 -4.44 -7.66 -4.75
CA MET A 42 -4.60 -7.51 -3.29
C MET A 42 -3.92 -6.23 -2.79
N ALA A 43 -2.73 -5.95 -3.30
CA ALA A 43 -2.01 -4.71 -2.96
C ALA A 43 -2.81 -3.48 -3.40
N ALA A 44 -3.37 -3.50 -4.61
CA ALA A 44 -4.18 -2.40 -5.13
C ALA A 44 -5.44 -2.17 -4.28
N MET A 45 -6.11 -3.24 -3.87
CA MET A 45 -7.30 -3.14 -3.02
C MET A 45 -6.97 -2.56 -1.64
N ALA A 46 -5.89 -3.04 -1.03
CA ALA A 46 -5.45 -2.54 0.27
C ALA A 46 -5.06 -1.06 0.18
N LEU A 47 -4.35 -0.68 -0.88
CA LEU A 47 -3.96 0.71 -1.09
C LEU A 47 -5.17 1.62 -1.30
N SER A 48 -6.16 1.17 -2.07
CA SER A 48 -7.40 1.93 -2.27
C SER A 48 -8.10 2.21 -0.93
N LYS A 49 -8.14 1.23 -0.05
CA LYS A 49 -8.71 1.39 1.29
C LYS A 49 -7.91 2.38 2.13
N ALA A 50 -6.59 2.27 2.08
CA ALA A 50 -5.70 3.20 2.78
C ALA A 50 -5.90 4.64 2.29
N GLN A 51 -5.95 4.82 0.98
CA GLN A 51 -6.16 6.13 0.37
C GLN A 51 -7.53 6.71 0.70
N LEU A 52 -8.55 5.87 0.80
CA LEU A 52 -9.88 6.32 1.19
C LEU A 52 -9.88 6.83 2.64
N ILE A 53 -9.22 6.14 3.56
CA ILE A 53 -9.07 6.59 4.94
C ILE A 53 -8.35 7.94 4.97
N GLN A 54 -7.26 8.05 4.23
CA GLN A 54 -6.48 9.28 4.12
C GLN A 54 -7.31 10.43 3.57
N LYS A 55 -8.05 10.19 2.51
CA LYS A 55 -8.90 11.19 1.87
C LYS A 55 -9.95 11.73 2.82
N ARG A 56 -10.60 10.85 3.58
CA ARG A 56 -11.61 11.24 4.56
C ARG A 56 -11.01 12.06 5.68
N PHE A 57 -9.81 11.72 6.12
CA PHE A 57 -9.10 12.43 7.15
C PHE A 57 -8.74 13.86 6.69
N ILE A 58 -8.15 14.00 5.50
CA ILE A 58 -7.76 15.30 4.93
C ILE A 58 -8.99 16.10 4.51
N GLY A 59 -10.03 15.43 4.01
CA GLY A 59 -11.24 16.08 3.50
C GLY A 59 -12.11 16.73 4.56
N GLY A 60 -11.71 16.67 5.82
CA GLY A 60 -12.39 17.38 6.88
C GLY A 60 -13.70 16.78 7.35
N GLN A 61 -13.93 15.50 7.09
CA GLN A 61 -15.06 14.80 7.71
C GLN A 61 -14.87 14.67 9.22
N ASP A 62 -13.61 14.72 9.64
CA ASP A 62 -13.25 14.90 11.04
C ASP A 62 -12.76 16.33 11.22
N LYS A 63 -13.69 17.24 11.33
CA LYS A 63 -13.41 18.67 11.41
C LYS A 63 -12.72 19.13 12.68
N GLU A 64 -12.46 18.24 13.57
CA GLU A 64 -11.70 18.58 14.75
C GLU A 64 -10.24 18.78 14.34
N LYS A 65 -9.66 19.86 14.78
CA LYS A 65 -8.24 20.12 14.58
C LYS A 65 -7.46 19.01 15.26
N THR A 66 -7.04 18.06 14.46
CA THR A 66 -6.18 17.00 14.96
C THR A 66 -4.82 17.60 15.20
N PRO A 67 -4.30 17.55 16.42
CA PRO A 67 -2.91 17.93 16.62
C PRO A 67 -2.02 17.07 15.75
N LEU A 68 -0.96 17.64 15.23
CA LEU A 68 0.05 16.93 14.48
C LEU A 68 0.77 16.01 15.46
N ASP A 69 0.21 14.86 15.64
CA ASP A 69 0.56 13.87 16.61
C ASP A 69 1.51 12.86 15.96
N LEU A 70 2.35 12.23 16.75
CA LEU A 70 3.31 11.24 16.28
C LEU A 70 2.63 10.11 15.50
N ILE A 71 1.44 9.67 15.94
CA ILE A 71 0.71 8.60 15.24
C ILE A 71 0.25 9.03 13.85
N VAL A 72 -0.13 10.30 13.68
CA VAL A 72 -0.54 10.83 12.38
C VAL A 72 0.65 10.84 11.42
N VAL A 73 1.79 11.35 11.88
CA VAL A 73 3.02 11.38 11.08
C VAL A 73 3.44 9.96 10.72
N HIS A 74 3.40 9.06 11.68
CA HIS A 74 3.78 7.65 11.48
C HIS A 74 2.87 6.96 10.46
N ALA A 75 1.56 7.20 10.54
CA ALA A 75 0.59 6.64 9.59
C ALA A 75 0.84 7.18 8.18
N GLN A 76 1.14 8.48 8.04
CA GLN A 76 1.47 9.08 6.75
C GLN A 76 2.73 8.47 6.16
N ASP A 77 3.75 8.23 6.97
CA ASP A 77 4.99 7.59 6.53
C ASP A 77 4.72 6.17 6.02
N HIS A 78 3.89 5.41 6.71
CA HIS A 78 3.50 4.07 6.26
C HIS A 78 2.81 4.12 4.89
N LEU A 79 1.89 5.07 4.71
CA LEU A 79 1.19 5.21 3.44
C LEU A 79 2.16 5.59 2.31
N MET A 80 3.03 6.54 2.54
CA MET A 80 4.00 6.97 1.53
C MET A 80 4.94 5.83 1.14
N ASN A 81 5.41 5.07 2.11
CA ASN A 81 6.26 3.90 1.86
C ASN A 81 5.52 2.81 1.10
N ALA A 82 4.23 2.59 1.40
CA ALA A 82 3.42 1.60 0.71
C ALA A 82 3.22 1.97 -0.76
N ILE A 83 2.96 3.24 -1.05
CA ILE A 83 2.81 3.73 -2.42
C ILE A 83 4.10 3.52 -3.21
N LEU A 84 5.23 3.92 -2.64
CA LEU A 84 6.53 3.77 -3.29
C LEU A 84 6.86 2.30 -3.50
N CYS A 85 6.65 1.48 -2.49
CA CYS A 85 6.92 0.04 -2.57
C CYS A 85 6.12 -0.60 -3.71
N ARG A 86 4.83 -0.28 -3.81
CA ARG A 86 3.98 -0.82 -4.87
C ARG A 86 4.45 -0.37 -6.26
N GLU A 87 4.76 0.91 -6.42
CA GLU A 87 5.24 1.43 -7.70
C GLU A 87 6.54 0.75 -8.13
N LEU A 88 7.50 0.63 -7.22
CA LEU A 88 8.76 -0.05 -7.50
C LEU A 88 8.54 -1.54 -7.80
N ALA A 89 7.65 -2.19 -7.07
CA ALA A 89 7.33 -3.59 -7.31
C ALA A 89 6.79 -3.80 -8.72
N GLU A 90 5.88 -2.95 -9.18
CA GLU A 90 5.34 -3.04 -10.54
C GLU A 90 6.42 -2.89 -11.61
N GLU A 91 7.33 -1.92 -11.42
CA GLU A 91 8.42 -1.69 -12.35
C GLU A 91 9.40 -2.88 -12.38
N ILE A 92 9.77 -3.40 -11.23
CA ILE A 92 10.68 -4.54 -11.12
C ILE A 92 10.03 -5.79 -11.74
N ILE A 93 8.74 -6.01 -11.50
CA ILE A 93 8.00 -7.14 -12.07
C ILE A 93 7.95 -7.03 -13.59
N ALA A 94 7.67 -5.84 -14.12
CA ALA A 94 7.67 -5.59 -15.56
C ALA A 94 9.04 -5.91 -16.18
N LEU A 95 10.10 -5.46 -15.53
CA LEU A 95 11.45 -5.73 -15.96
C LEU A 95 11.75 -7.24 -15.94
N ARG A 96 11.35 -7.91 -14.88
CA ARG A 96 11.54 -9.37 -14.77
C ARG A 96 10.80 -10.12 -15.87
N LYS A 97 9.60 -9.71 -16.21
CA LYS A 97 8.83 -10.28 -17.31
C LYS A 97 9.56 -10.13 -18.65
N GLU A 98 10.12 -8.96 -18.90
CA GLU A 98 10.88 -8.69 -20.11
C GLU A 98 12.12 -9.61 -20.20
N VAL A 99 12.86 -9.74 -19.12
CA VAL A 99 14.04 -10.59 -19.04
C VAL A 99 13.70 -12.06 -19.27
N CYS A 100 12.57 -12.51 -18.73
CA CYS A 100 12.13 -13.92 -18.83
C CYS A 100 11.33 -14.21 -20.11
N GLY A 101 11.03 -13.20 -20.92
CA GLY A 101 10.21 -13.37 -22.12
C GLY A 101 8.75 -13.65 -21.82
N VAL A 102 8.24 -13.21 -20.70
CA VAL A 102 6.85 -13.37 -20.30
C VAL A 102 6.04 -12.20 -20.85
N LYS A 103 4.91 -12.49 -21.44
CA LYS A 103 4.01 -11.45 -21.99
C LYS A 103 2.97 -10.95 -21.01
#